data_8e151a540e8c835414230aa070334575
#
_entry.id   8e151a540e8c835414230aa070334575
#
_cell.length_a   1.000
_cell.length_b   1.000
_cell.length_c   1.000
_cell.angle_alpha   90.00
_cell.angle_beta   90.00
_cell.angle_gamma   90.00
#
_symmetry.space_group_name_H-M   'P 1'
#
loop_
_entity.id
_entity.type
_entity.pdbx_description
1 polymer ?
#
loop_
_entity_poly.entity_id
_entity_poly.type
_entity_poly.pdbx_seq_one_letter_code
_entity_poly.pdbx_strand_id
1 'polypeptide(L)'
;PVIRGLFYSIDAISVIALQMPVSKIISRNMTKEHNATSFIVKSLGIYGISFALFACGVSSYWWICIISLVVFSIAECIYAPLINIALVEAQPDKPLVDILNYRLIIAAIGESAGSFLGGWIVPALRPAGMTAWYWCALALVGIIPAVVSNQIGKRGKRIIRR
;
A
#
# COMPACT_ATOMS: atom_id res chain seq x y z
N PRO A 1 25.00 3.70 0.81
CA PRO A 1 24.41 3.91 -0.54
C PRO A 1 24.03 2.61 -1.21
N VAL A 2 24.92 1.61 -1.28
CA VAL A 2 24.72 0.32 -2.00
C VAL A 2 23.48 -0.45 -1.50
N ILE A 3 23.29 -0.57 -0.19
CA ILE A 3 22.15 -1.30 0.40
C ILE A 3 20.82 -0.67 -0.02
N ARG A 4 20.70 0.65 -0.05
CA ARG A 4 19.48 1.32 -0.52
C ARG A 4 19.19 1.00 -1.99
N GLY A 5 20.22 1.05 -2.85
CA GLY A 5 20.07 0.66 -4.25
C GLY A 5 19.60 -0.78 -4.42
N LEU A 6 20.12 -1.70 -3.60
CA LEU A 6 19.70 -3.10 -3.63
C LEU A 6 18.21 -3.26 -3.28
N PHE A 7 17.71 -2.56 -2.26
CA PHE A 7 16.29 -2.60 -1.90
C PHE A 7 15.39 -2.08 -3.03
N TYR A 8 15.74 -0.96 -3.66
CA TYR A 8 14.99 -0.45 -4.82
C TYR A 8 15.02 -1.42 -6.01
N SER A 9 16.16 -2.08 -6.25
CA SER A 9 16.26 -3.07 -7.32
C SER A 9 15.40 -4.31 -7.05
N ILE A 10 15.39 -4.81 -5.81
CA ILE A 10 14.55 -5.94 -5.40
C ILE A 10 13.07 -5.58 -5.56
N ASP A 11 12.67 -4.39 -5.13
CA ASP A 11 11.30 -3.91 -5.26
C ASP A 11 10.89 -3.84 -6.73
N ALA A 12 11.67 -3.17 -7.57
CA ALA A 12 11.39 -3.04 -9.00
C ALA A 12 11.27 -4.41 -9.71
N ILE A 13 12.19 -5.35 -9.41
CA ILE A 13 12.14 -6.71 -9.96
C ILE A 13 10.89 -7.44 -9.47
N SER A 14 10.54 -7.29 -8.19
CA SER A 14 9.35 -7.90 -7.60
C SER A 14 8.07 -7.37 -8.25
N VAL A 15 7.95 -6.06 -8.45
CA VAL A 15 6.80 -5.44 -9.12
C VAL A 15 6.68 -5.97 -10.57
N ILE A 16 7.77 -5.98 -11.34
CA ILE A 16 7.75 -6.48 -12.73
C ILE A 16 7.32 -7.95 -12.77
N ALA A 17 7.85 -8.79 -11.89
CA ALA A 17 7.54 -10.21 -11.85
C ALA A 17 6.10 -10.50 -11.38
N LEU A 18 5.59 -9.72 -10.42
CA LEU A 18 4.30 -9.95 -9.78
C LEU A 18 3.14 -9.25 -10.48
N GLN A 19 3.39 -8.20 -11.27
CA GLN A 19 2.33 -7.39 -11.87
C GLN A 19 1.38 -8.21 -12.75
N MET A 20 1.90 -9.08 -13.61
CA MET A 20 1.09 -9.92 -14.50
C MET A 20 0.26 -10.97 -13.75
N PRO A 21 0.85 -11.81 -12.84
CA PRO A 21 0.08 -12.76 -12.04
C PRO A 21 -0.98 -12.08 -11.18
N VAL A 22 -0.63 -11.00 -10.47
CA VAL A 22 -1.56 -10.27 -9.59
C VAL A 22 -2.70 -9.66 -10.38
N SER A 23 -2.42 -8.99 -11.50
CA SER A 23 -3.43 -8.42 -12.39
C SER A 23 -4.41 -9.49 -12.89
N LYS A 24 -3.93 -10.69 -13.26
CA LYS A 24 -4.76 -11.81 -13.68
C LYS A 24 -5.67 -12.34 -12.57
N ILE A 25 -5.17 -12.39 -11.33
CA ILE A 25 -5.95 -12.78 -10.16
C ILE A 25 -7.04 -11.74 -9.88
N ILE A 26 -6.69 -10.45 -9.91
CA ILE A 26 -7.64 -9.36 -9.69
C ILE A 26 -8.74 -9.41 -10.75
N SER A 27 -8.39 -9.48 -12.04
CA SER A 27 -9.36 -9.48 -13.14
C SER A 27 -10.34 -10.66 -13.06
N ARG A 28 -9.91 -11.81 -12.58
CA ARG A 28 -10.78 -12.99 -12.35
C ARG A 28 -11.71 -12.81 -11.16
N ASN A 29 -11.31 -12.06 -10.15
CA ASN A 29 -12.07 -11.86 -8.91
C ASN A 29 -12.85 -10.54 -8.89
N MET A 30 -12.62 -9.65 -9.85
CA MET A 30 -13.46 -8.47 -10.07
C MET A 30 -14.76 -8.90 -10.72
N THR A 31 -15.73 -9.27 -9.91
CA THR A 31 -17.12 -9.44 -10.31
C THR A 31 -17.87 -8.14 -10.01
N LYS A 32 -19.07 -7.95 -10.61
CA LYS A 32 -19.91 -6.76 -10.38
C LYS A 32 -20.23 -6.48 -8.91
N GLU A 33 -20.05 -7.47 -8.02
CA GLU A 33 -20.27 -7.34 -6.58
C GLU A 33 -19.03 -6.85 -5.79
N HIS A 34 -17.84 -6.88 -6.38
CA HIS A 34 -16.59 -6.47 -5.73
C HIS A 34 -16.05 -5.21 -6.41
N ASN A 35 -16.40 -4.05 -5.86
CA ASN A 35 -15.95 -2.75 -6.32
C ASN A 35 -14.42 -2.60 -6.14
N ALA A 36 -13.78 -1.87 -7.06
CA ALA A 36 -12.35 -1.53 -6.98
C ALA A 36 -11.92 -1.03 -5.60
N THR A 37 -12.77 -0.25 -4.93
CA THR A 37 -12.58 0.23 -3.56
C THR A 37 -12.33 -0.88 -2.54
N SER A 38 -13.00 -2.03 -2.64
CA SER A 38 -12.79 -3.15 -1.71
C SER A 38 -11.39 -3.75 -1.84
N PHE A 39 -10.86 -3.85 -3.05
CA PHE A 39 -9.50 -4.33 -3.28
C PHE A 39 -8.45 -3.31 -2.86
N ILE A 40 -8.71 -2.00 -3.06
CA ILE A 40 -7.85 -0.91 -2.57
C ILE A 40 -7.72 -0.98 -1.05
N VAL A 41 -8.83 -1.15 -0.34
CA VAL A 41 -8.81 -1.29 1.12
C VAL A 41 -8.03 -2.52 1.58
N LYS A 42 -8.17 -3.64 0.88
CA LYS A 42 -7.36 -4.84 1.17
C LYS A 42 -5.88 -4.62 0.92
N SER A 43 -5.52 -3.90 -0.15
CA SER A 43 -4.11 -3.57 -0.44
C SER A 43 -3.49 -2.69 0.64
N LEU A 44 -4.25 -1.73 1.21
CA LEU A 44 -3.80 -0.95 2.37
C LEU A 44 -3.49 -1.83 3.58
N GLY A 45 -4.30 -2.86 3.83
CA GLY A 45 -4.01 -3.87 4.86
C GLY A 45 -2.71 -4.63 4.59
N ILE A 46 -2.44 -5.00 3.34
CA ILE A 46 -1.19 -5.67 2.94
C ILE A 46 0.01 -4.73 3.11
N TYR A 47 -0.11 -3.44 2.76
CA TYR A 47 0.91 -2.44 3.07
C TYR A 47 1.19 -2.35 4.58
N GLY A 48 0.14 -2.34 5.40
CA GLY A 48 0.28 -2.34 6.86
C GLY A 48 1.03 -3.58 7.37
N ILE A 49 0.73 -4.77 6.86
CA ILE A 49 1.46 -6.01 7.18
C ILE A 49 2.92 -5.91 6.76
N SER A 50 3.20 -5.39 5.57
CA SER A 50 4.57 -5.16 5.09
C SER A 50 5.36 -4.27 6.07
N PHE A 51 4.80 -3.13 6.48
CA PHE A 51 5.49 -2.24 7.43
C PHE A 51 5.69 -2.89 8.80
N ALA A 52 4.74 -3.70 9.28
CA ALA A 52 4.91 -4.48 10.51
C ALA A 52 6.04 -5.50 10.40
N LEU A 53 6.14 -6.21 9.29
CA LEU A 53 7.28 -7.11 9.00
C LEU A 53 8.60 -6.34 8.93
N PHE A 54 8.60 -5.14 8.34
CA PHE A 54 9.80 -4.31 8.27
C PHE A 54 10.25 -3.87 9.67
N ALA A 55 9.31 -3.51 10.56
CA ALA A 55 9.60 -3.21 11.96
C ALA A 55 10.30 -4.37 12.67
N CYS A 56 9.83 -5.60 12.46
CA CYS A 56 10.44 -6.82 13.00
C CYS A 56 11.83 -7.06 12.38
N GLY A 57 11.97 -6.87 11.08
CA GLY A 57 13.22 -7.10 10.35
C GLY A 57 14.35 -6.16 10.77
N VAL A 58 14.04 -4.89 10.96
CA VAL A 58 15.02 -3.88 11.44
C VAL A 58 15.53 -4.20 12.82
N SER A 59 14.72 -4.84 13.68
CA SER A 59 15.06 -5.17 15.05
C SER A 59 15.80 -6.50 15.20
N SER A 60 15.61 -7.46 14.28
CA SER A 60 16.04 -8.85 14.51
C SER A 60 16.77 -9.48 13.33
N TYR A 61 16.19 -9.50 12.13
CA TYR A 61 16.72 -10.29 11.01
C TYR A 61 16.54 -9.57 9.66
N TRP A 62 17.62 -9.27 8.99
CA TRP A 62 17.64 -8.55 7.70
C TRP A 62 16.84 -9.24 6.57
N TRP A 63 16.74 -10.57 6.57
CA TRP A 63 15.97 -11.32 5.57
C TRP A 63 14.46 -11.08 5.69
N ILE A 64 13.95 -10.71 6.89
CA ILE A 64 12.56 -10.31 7.09
C ILE A 64 12.27 -9.00 6.32
N CYS A 65 13.26 -8.10 6.22
CA CYS A 65 13.11 -6.89 5.41
C CYS A 65 12.92 -7.22 3.91
N ILE A 66 13.56 -8.27 3.41
CA ILE A 66 13.37 -8.71 2.01
C ILE A 66 11.95 -9.26 1.82
N ILE A 67 11.47 -10.10 2.74
CA ILE A 67 10.10 -10.62 2.71
C ILE A 67 9.10 -9.44 2.76
N SER A 68 9.34 -8.48 3.65
CA SER A 68 8.53 -7.27 3.75
C SER A 68 8.45 -6.51 2.42
N LEU A 69 9.57 -6.36 1.71
CA LEU A 69 9.61 -5.73 0.38
C LEU A 69 8.75 -6.47 -0.64
N VAL A 70 8.84 -7.78 -0.70
CA VAL A 70 8.00 -8.58 -1.60
C VAL A 70 6.51 -8.41 -1.27
N VAL A 71 6.15 -8.39 0.01
CA VAL A 71 4.76 -8.14 0.46
C VAL A 71 4.32 -6.72 0.08
N PHE A 72 5.22 -5.73 0.19
CA PHE A 72 4.98 -4.35 -0.24
C PHE A 72 4.71 -4.29 -1.75
N SER A 73 5.56 -4.92 -2.58
CA SER A 73 5.38 -4.97 -4.03
C SER A 73 4.07 -5.63 -4.44
N ILE A 74 3.59 -6.66 -3.71
CA ILE A 74 2.26 -7.25 -3.94
C ILE A 74 1.16 -6.22 -3.70
N ALA A 75 1.24 -5.47 -2.60
CA ALA A 75 0.26 -4.42 -2.30
C ALA A 75 0.24 -3.34 -3.39
N GLU A 76 1.41 -2.94 -3.89
CA GLU A 76 1.58 -1.96 -4.96
C GLU A 76 0.97 -2.45 -6.28
N CYS A 77 1.21 -3.70 -6.66
CA CYS A 77 0.62 -4.31 -7.85
C CYS A 77 -0.91 -4.37 -7.80
N ILE A 78 -1.51 -4.41 -6.60
CA ILE A 78 -2.96 -4.36 -6.41
C ILE A 78 -3.43 -2.91 -6.43
N TYR A 79 -2.79 -2.03 -5.66
CA TYR A 79 -3.23 -0.66 -5.43
C TYR A 79 -3.13 0.22 -6.67
N ALA A 80 -1.98 0.21 -7.36
CA ALA A 80 -1.67 1.15 -8.41
C ALA A 80 -2.66 1.11 -9.61
N PRO A 81 -3.05 -0.05 -10.16
CA PRO A 81 -4.05 -0.08 -11.23
C PRO A 81 -5.47 0.24 -10.73
N LEU A 82 -5.83 -0.21 -9.53
CA LEU A 82 -7.19 -0.09 -9.03
C LEU A 82 -7.55 1.32 -8.58
N ILE A 83 -6.58 2.10 -8.08
CA ILE A 83 -6.83 3.49 -7.72
C ILE A 83 -7.19 4.33 -8.95
N ASN A 84 -6.59 4.05 -10.12
CA ASN A 84 -6.93 4.72 -11.36
C ASN A 84 -8.38 4.41 -11.76
N ILE A 85 -8.78 3.14 -11.72
CA ILE A 85 -10.14 2.70 -12.03
C ILE A 85 -11.14 3.36 -11.09
N ALA A 86 -10.88 3.31 -9.78
CA ALA A 86 -11.78 3.89 -8.78
C ALA A 86 -11.94 5.42 -8.93
N LEU A 87 -10.88 6.13 -9.30
CA LEU A 87 -10.93 7.58 -9.53
C LEU A 87 -11.74 7.93 -10.78
N VAL A 88 -11.59 7.16 -11.85
CA VAL A 88 -12.36 7.35 -13.08
C VAL A 88 -13.84 7.05 -12.84
N GLU A 89 -14.15 5.97 -12.14
CA GLU A 89 -15.54 5.61 -11.78
C GLU A 89 -16.19 6.67 -10.87
N ALA A 90 -15.42 7.31 -9.99
CA ALA A 90 -15.93 8.35 -9.08
C ALA A 90 -16.21 9.69 -9.77
N GLN A 91 -15.63 9.95 -10.92
CA GLN A 91 -15.76 11.23 -11.64
C GLN A 91 -15.97 11.03 -13.15
N PRO A 92 -17.10 10.43 -13.57
CA PRO A 92 -17.34 10.07 -14.97
C PRO A 92 -17.42 11.27 -15.91
N ASP A 93 -17.75 12.45 -15.41
CA ASP A 93 -17.93 13.68 -16.20
C ASP A 93 -16.63 14.45 -16.46
N LYS A 94 -15.53 14.04 -15.84
CA LYS A 94 -14.24 14.71 -16.01
C LYS A 94 -13.36 14.02 -17.06
N PRO A 95 -12.55 14.81 -17.81
CA PRO A 95 -11.57 14.24 -18.72
C PRO A 95 -10.58 13.31 -17.97
N LEU A 96 -10.31 12.14 -18.55
CA LEU A 96 -9.41 11.14 -17.98
C LEU A 96 -8.03 11.72 -17.64
N VAL A 97 -7.52 12.61 -18.50
CA VAL A 97 -6.21 13.26 -18.33
C VAL A 97 -6.17 14.10 -17.06
N ASP A 98 -7.25 14.84 -16.76
CA ASP A 98 -7.30 15.68 -15.56
C ASP A 98 -7.32 14.81 -14.29
N ILE A 99 -8.12 13.72 -14.28
CA ILE A 99 -8.19 12.79 -13.16
C ILE A 99 -6.81 12.18 -12.87
N LEU A 100 -6.12 11.71 -13.91
CA LEU A 100 -4.80 11.10 -13.76
C LEU A 100 -3.74 12.12 -13.34
N ASN A 101 -3.80 13.35 -13.83
CA ASN A 101 -2.90 14.44 -13.43
C ASN A 101 -3.09 14.79 -11.95
N TYR A 102 -4.33 14.94 -11.46
CA TYR A 102 -4.58 15.16 -10.03
C TYR A 102 -4.04 14.02 -9.16
N ARG A 103 -4.24 12.77 -9.59
CA ARG A 103 -3.66 11.62 -8.89
C ARG A 103 -2.14 11.70 -8.82
N LEU A 104 -1.46 12.03 -9.94
CA LEU A 104 0.01 12.13 -9.99
C LEU A 104 0.51 13.24 -9.07
N ILE A 105 -0.15 14.40 -9.03
CA ILE A 105 0.22 15.50 -8.14
C ILE A 105 0.11 15.09 -6.67
N ILE A 106 -1.02 14.47 -6.29
CA ILE A 106 -1.24 14.00 -4.92
C ILE A 106 -0.22 12.93 -4.54
N ALA A 107 0.07 11.99 -5.43
CA ALA A 107 1.08 10.96 -5.21
C ALA A 107 2.48 11.58 -5.03
N ALA A 108 2.88 12.51 -5.88
CA ALA A 108 4.17 13.18 -5.78
C ALA A 108 4.32 13.97 -4.47
N ILE A 109 3.27 14.64 -4.01
CA ILE A 109 3.25 15.32 -2.70
C ILE A 109 3.42 14.30 -1.58
N GLY A 110 2.67 13.19 -1.63
CA GLY A 110 2.76 12.12 -0.62
C GLY A 110 4.13 11.46 -0.56
N GLU A 111 4.70 11.12 -1.72
CA GLU A 111 6.04 10.53 -1.83
C GLU A 111 7.14 11.48 -1.34
N SER A 112 7.05 12.76 -1.70
CA SER A 112 8.01 13.79 -1.26
C SER A 112 7.93 13.99 0.24
N ALA A 113 6.71 14.14 0.79
CA ALA A 113 6.51 14.28 2.24
C ALA A 113 6.96 13.02 3.00
N GLY A 114 6.63 11.82 2.51
CA GLY A 114 7.04 10.56 3.10
C GLY A 114 8.55 10.38 3.10
N SER A 115 9.22 10.71 1.99
CA SER A 115 10.67 10.65 1.88
C SER A 115 11.37 11.64 2.81
N PHE A 116 10.85 12.88 2.88
CA PHE A 116 11.38 13.90 3.78
C PHE A 116 11.22 13.50 5.25
N LEU A 117 10.01 13.14 5.66
CA LEU A 117 9.72 12.72 7.04
C LEU A 117 10.51 11.47 7.42
N GLY A 118 10.55 10.46 6.55
CA GLY A 118 11.33 9.25 6.79
C GLY A 118 12.83 9.51 6.88
N GLY A 119 13.35 10.39 6.02
CA GLY A 119 14.75 10.81 6.04
C GLY A 119 15.15 11.58 7.29
N TRP A 120 14.21 12.27 7.93
CA TRP A 120 14.44 13.04 9.16
C TRP A 120 14.16 12.21 10.43
N ILE A 121 13.00 11.54 10.49
CA ILE A 121 12.55 10.80 11.69
C ILE A 121 13.40 9.56 11.95
N VAL A 122 13.70 8.76 10.92
CA VAL A 122 14.43 7.49 11.10
C VAL A 122 15.84 7.69 11.68
N PRO A 123 16.67 8.64 11.18
CA PRO A 123 17.95 8.94 11.81
C PRO A 123 17.83 9.47 13.24
N ALA A 124 16.80 10.27 13.54
CA ALA A 124 16.57 10.81 14.89
C ALA A 124 16.19 9.72 15.90
N LEU A 125 15.45 8.70 15.48
CA LEU A 125 15.04 7.58 16.35
C LEU A 125 16.12 6.50 16.49
N ARG A 126 17.10 6.46 15.59
CA ARG A 126 18.15 5.44 15.57
C ARG A 126 19.01 5.39 16.86
N PRO A 127 19.50 6.52 17.41
CA PRO A 127 20.30 6.49 18.64
C PRO A 127 19.56 5.94 19.84
N ALA A 128 18.23 6.11 19.88
CA ALA A 128 17.36 5.61 20.93
C ALA A 128 16.91 4.16 20.74
N GLY A 129 17.33 3.48 19.65
CA GLY A 129 16.87 2.13 19.33
C GLY A 129 15.39 2.05 18.94
N MET A 130 14.73 3.19 18.68
CA MET A 130 13.29 3.29 18.48
C MET A 130 12.85 3.26 17.00
N THR A 131 13.73 2.88 16.08
CA THR A 131 13.42 2.84 14.63
C THR A 131 12.23 1.96 14.30
N ALA A 132 12.04 0.85 15.04
CA ALA A 132 10.89 -0.05 14.85
C ALA A 132 9.55 0.65 15.09
N TRP A 133 9.46 1.60 16.00
CA TRP A 133 8.23 2.34 16.29
C TRP A 133 7.74 3.17 15.10
N TYR A 134 8.65 3.74 14.31
CA TYR A 134 8.30 4.45 13.08
C TYR A 134 7.56 3.51 12.09
N TRP A 135 8.08 2.31 11.89
CA TRP A 135 7.48 1.33 11.01
C TRP A 135 6.16 0.78 11.56
N CYS A 136 6.06 0.61 12.89
CA CYS A 136 4.80 0.25 13.55
C CYS A 136 3.72 1.33 13.36
N ALA A 137 4.09 2.61 13.44
CA ALA A 137 3.15 3.70 13.18
C ALA A 137 2.64 3.67 11.72
N LEU A 138 3.52 3.46 10.75
CA LEU A 138 3.12 3.29 9.35
C LEU A 138 2.23 2.06 9.13
N ALA A 139 2.51 0.96 9.82
CA ALA A 139 1.68 -0.24 9.78
C ALA A 139 0.25 0.05 10.24
N LEU A 140 0.08 0.81 11.32
CA LEU A 140 -1.24 1.23 11.82
C LEU A 140 -2.00 2.08 10.81
N VAL A 141 -1.32 3.01 10.12
CA VAL A 141 -1.92 3.85 9.07
C VAL A 141 -2.49 2.99 7.93
N GLY A 142 -1.86 1.87 7.59
CA GLY A 142 -2.36 0.93 6.57
C GLY A 142 -3.48 0.02 7.11
N ILE A 143 -3.34 -0.51 8.32
CA ILE A 143 -4.25 -1.52 8.88
C ILE A 143 -5.59 -0.90 9.33
N ILE A 144 -5.57 0.28 9.95
CA ILE A 144 -6.79 0.90 10.50
C ILE A 144 -7.87 1.10 9.42
N PRO A 145 -7.60 1.72 8.26
CA PRO A 145 -8.59 1.87 7.19
C PRO A 145 -9.12 0.52 6.69
N ALA A 146 -8.26 -0.49 6.59
CA ALA A 146 -8.64 -1.82 6.15
C ALA A 146 -9.64 -2.50 7.11
N VAL A 147 -9.39 -2.39 8.41
CA VAL A 147 -10.27 -2.94 9.46
C VAL A 147 -11.59 -2.19 9.52
N VAL A 148 -11.56 -0.85 9.51
CA VAL A 148 -12.76 -0.01 9.58
C VAL A 148 -13.68 -0.25 8.39
N SER A 149 -13.14 -0.27 7.18
CA SER A 149 -13.93 -0.53 5.98
C SER A 149 -14.56 -1.93 5.98
N ASN A 150 -13.83 -2.95 6.44
CA ASN A 150 -14.37 -4.30 6.56
C ASN A 150 -15.53 -4.39 7.57
N GLN A 151 -15.46 -3.64 8.68
CA GLN A 151 -16.54 -3.58 9.66
C GLN A 151 -17.78 -2.89 9.11
N ILE A 152 -17.61 -1.76 8.39
CA ILE A 152 -18.71 -1.03 7.76
C ILE A 152 -19.40 -1.92 6.72
N GLY A 153 -18.65 -2.59 5.86
CA GLY A 153 -19.19 -3.51 4.86
C GLY A 153 -20.00 -4.66 5.45
N LYS A 154 -19.58 -5.21 6.61
CA LYS A 154 -20.33 -6.26 7.33
C LYS A 154 -21.63 -5.73 7.94
N ARG A 155 -21.65 -4.50 8.46
CA ARG A 155 -22.85 -3.86 9.01
C ARG A 155 -23.89 -3.58 7.93
N GLY A 156 -23.47 -3.05 6.78
CA GLY A 156 -24.37 -2.80 5.63
C GLY A 156 -25.09 -4.06 5.17
N LYS A 157 -24.37 -5.18 5.03
CA LYS A 157 -24.97 -6.47 4.62
C LYS A 157 -25.97 -7.03 5.62
N ARG A 158 -25.86 -6.71 6.93
CA ARG A 158 -26.83 -7.13 7.96
C ARG A 158 -28.14 -6.32 7.91
N ILE A 159 -28.10 -5.07 7.51
CA ILE A 159 -29.29 -4.21 7.41
C ILE A 159 -30.14 -4.59 6.22
N ILE A 160 -29.54 -4.98 5.10
CA ILE A 160 -30.26 -5.38 3.86
C ILE A 160 -30.93 -6.77 4.00
N ARG A 161 -30.49 -7.61 4.95
CA ARG A 161 -31.05 -8.94 5.19
C ARG A 161 -32.20 -8.98 6.20
N ARG A 162 -32.56 -7.85 6.79
CA ARG A 162 -33.74 -7.68 7.63
C ARG A 162 -34.85 -6.97 6.88
#